data_7d1141817561a10d817c95b9291ca2c5
#
_entry.id   7d1141817561a10d817c95b9291ca2c5
#
_cell.length_a   1.000
_cell.length_b   1.000
_cell.length_c   1.000
_cell.angle_alpha   90.00
_cell.angle_beta   90.00
_cell.angle_gamma   90.00
#
_symmetry.space_group_name_H-M   'P 1'
#
loop_
_entity.id
_entity.type
_entity.pdbx_description
1 polymer ?
#
loop_
_entity_poly.entity_id
_entity_poly.type
_entity_poly.pdbx_seq_one_letter_code
_entity_poly.pdbx_strand_id
1 'polypeptide(L)'
;MNKVERVKAVLRGETPDKVPAGFWFHYPSTYTVEETVKGHLDLFRHTDMDIMKVMQDFMYPIHTKIENASDWYKIRFDGPDSPEFKKQAEILRRILDGVNGEALVVQTMFGPFKAASFAFGDDLLMAHSKENPKAVADGVKTIAEVQQEWANAYLDLGLDGIYFSAQFGEVGRFTDEEWAMLVEPSDRMVLDVATVRTSTTSFTSAASRSMISKSISSASAIIREIS
;
A
#
# COMPACT_ATOMS: atom_id res chain seq x y z
N MET A 1 -27.10 -5.89 7.01
CA MET A 1 -26.17 -5.85 5.86
C MET A 1 -25.16 -6.99 5.98
N ASN A 2 -24.72 -7.60 4.87
CA ASN A 2 -23.54 -8.43 4.89
C ASN A 2 -22.26 -7.57 5.03
N LYS A 3 -21.08 -8.20 5.17
CA LYS A 3 -19.80 -7.49 5.39
C LYS A 3 -19.48 -6.53 4.24
N VAL A 4 -19.56 -7.02 2.99
CA VAL A 4 -19.27 -6.25 1.78
C VAL A 4 -20.21 -5.06 1.62
N GLU A 5 -21.51 -5.27 1.77
CA GLU A 5 -22.51 -4.19 1.68
C GLU A 5 -22.32 -3.13 2.77
N ARG A 6 -21.92 -3.54 3.97
CA ARG A 6 -21.66 -2.61 5.08
C ARG A 6 -20.51 -1.67 4.75
N VAL A 7 -19.40 -2.18 4.21
CA VAL A 7 -18.27 -1.36 3.79
C VAL A 7 -18.66 -0.47 2.62
N LYS A 8 -19.33 -1.01 1.60
CA LYS A 8 -19.82 -0.23 0.44
C LYS A 8 -20.77 0.88 0.85
N ALA A 9 -21.66 0.66 1.84
CA ALA A 9 -22.53 1.71 2.35
C ALA A 9 -21.74 2.90 2.91
N VAL A 10 -20.70 2.63 3.72
CA VAL A 10 -19.82 3.69 4.25
C VAL A 10 -19.10 4.43 3.13
N LEU A 11 -18.60 3.72 2.12
CA LEU A 11 -17.93 4.35 0.97
C LEU A 11 -18.86 5.27 0.16
N ARG A 12 -20.16 4.97 0.13
CA ARG A 12 -21.18 5.84 -0.49
C ARG A 12 -21.67 6.96 0.44
N GLY A 13 -21.14 7.06 1.68
CA GLY A 13 -21.61 8.04 2.67
C GLY A 13 -22.96 7.67 3.32
N GLU A 14 -23.40 6.43 3.20
CA GLU A 14 -24.60 5.89 3.82
C GLU A 14 -24.32 5.41 5.25
N THR A 15 -25.36 5.34 6.06
CA THR A 15 -25.26 4.82 7.43
C THR A 15 -25.36 3.29 7.42
N PRO A 16 -24.30 2.56 7.83
CA PRO A 16 -24.37 1.11 7.94
C PRO A 16 -25.16 0.67 9.18
N ASP A 17 -25.48 -0.65 9.25
CA ASP A 17 -26.12 -1.25 10.42
C ASP A 17 -25.20 -1.32 11.66
N LYS A 18 -23.90 -1.38 11.44
CA LYS A 18 -22.83 -1.25 12.45
C LYS A 18 -21.57 -0.68 11.81
N VAL A 19 -20.65 -0.14 12.60
CA VAL A 19 -19.35 0.32 12.11
C VAL A 19 -18.56 -0.86 11.53
N PRO A 20 -18.15 -0.81 10.25
CA PRO A 20 -17.29 -1.86 9.70
C PRO A 20 -15.91 -1.86 10.37
N ALA A 21 -15.37 -3.05 10.58
CA ALA A 21 -14.09 -3.23 11.23
C ALA A 21 -13.15 -4.08 10.39
N GLY A 22 -11.86 -3.75 10.45
CA GLY A 22 -10.78 -4.55 9.87
C GLY A 22 -9.63 -4.64 10.87
N PHE A 23 -9.05 -5.83 10.99
CA PHE A 23 -7.90 -6.08 11.84
C PHE A 23 -6.80 -6.71 11.01
N TRP A 24 -5.56 -6.55 11.46
CA TRP A 24 -4.41 -7.17 10.84
C TRP A 24 -3.44 -7.68 11.90
N PHE A 25 -2.60 -8.60 11.50
CA PHE A 25 -1.53 -9.12 12.31
C PHE A 25 -0.27 -9.28 11.45
N HIS A 26 0.90 -9.11 12.03
CA HIS A 26 2.17 -9.38 11.38
C HIS A 26 2.55 -10.84 11.61
N TYR A 27 2.92 -11.53 10.53
CA TYR A 27 3.42 -12.89 10.57
C TYR A 27 4.93 -12.91 10.32
N PRO A 28 5.67 -13.82 10.95
CA PRO A 28 7.10 -13.94 10.71
C PRO A 28 7.41 -14.12 9.22
N SER A 29 8.39 -13.39 8.70
CA SER A 29 8.83 -13.52 7.29
C SER A 29 9.33 -14.93 6.94
N THR A 30 9.70 -15.72 7.96
CA THR A 30 10.09 -17.13 7.85
C THR A 30 8.93 -18.08 7.61
N TYR A 31 7.68 -17.62 7.78
CA TYR A 31 6.51 -18.47 7.54
C TYR A 31 6.42 -18.87 6.08
N THR A 32 6.00 -20.11 5.87
CA THR A 32 5.61 -20.63 4.55
C THR A 32 4.34 -19.92 4.06
N VAL A 33 4.04 -20.06 2.78
CA VAL A 33 2.76 -19.60 2.21
C VAL A 33 1.58 -20.18 2.98
N GLU A 34 1.62 -21.49 3.28
CA GLU A 34 0.56 -22.19 4.00
C GLU A 34 0.31 -21.63 5.39
N GLU A 35 1.37 -21.43 6.17
CA GLU A 35 1.29 -20.86 7.52
C GLU A 35 0.73 -19.43 7.51
N THR A 36 1.19 -18.61 6.56
CA THR A 36 0.73 -17.22 6.41
C THR A 36 -0.75 -17.17 6.02
N VAL A 37 -1.18 -17.96 5.06
CA VAL A 37 -2.58 -18.05 4.62
C VAL A 37 -3.46 -18.53 5.77
N LYS A 38 -3.05 -19.62 6.45
CA LYS A 38 -3.79 -20.15 7.61
C LYS A 38 -3.95 -19.09 8.70
N GLY A 39 -2.88 -18.36 9.03
CA GLY A 39 -2.92 -17.30 10.03
C GLY A 39 -3.92 -16.21 9.69
N HIS A 40 -3.92 -15.72 8.45
CA HIS A 40 -4.86 -14.70 8.00
C HIS A 40 -6.31 -15.19 8.02
N LEU A 41 -6.58 -16.42 7.55
CA LEU A 41 -7.94 -16.97 7.51
C LEU A 41 -8.46 -17.30 8.92
N ASP A 42 -7.61 -17.77 9.83
CA ASP A 42 -7.97 -17.97 11.21
C ASP A 42 -8.32 -16.65 11.91
N LEU A 43 -7.51 -15.61 11.70
CA LEU A 43 -7.80 -14.26 12.21
C LEU A 43 -9.14 -13.74 11.66
N PHE A 44 -9.38 -13.88 10.35
CA PHE A 44 -10.62 -13.48 9.70
C PHE A 44 -11.85 -14.14 10.34
N ARG A 45 -11.79 -15.45 10.52
CA ARG A 45 -12.91 -16.21 11.12
C ARG A 45 -13.12 -15.89 12.60
N HIS A 46 -12.02 -15.69 13.33
CA HIS A 46 -12.07 -15.41 14.76
C HIS A 46 -12.63 -14.02 15.09
N THR A 47 -12.29 -13.01 14.27
CA THR A 47 -12.65 -11.62 14.54
C THR A 47 -13.94 -11.19 13.83
N ASP A 48 -14.46 -11.97 12.90
CA ASP A 48 -15.64 -11.65 12.07
C ASP A 48 -15.53 -10.27 11.38
N MET A 49 -14.30 -9.87 10.97
CA MET A 49 -14.01 -8.59 10.39
C MET A 49 -14.72 -8.37 9.04
N ASP A 50 -14.98 -7.11 8.69
CA ASP A 50 -15.65 -6.71 7.46
C ASP A 50 -14.67 -6.50 6.28
N ILE A 51 -13.39 -6.25 6.59
CA ILE A 51 -12.31 -6.06 5.61
C ILE A 51 -11.14 -6.94 5.99
N MET A 52 -10.70 -7.81 5.08
CA MET A 52 -9.47 -8.57 5.19
C MET A 52 -8.30 -7.71 4.70
N LYS A 53 -7.53 -7.16 5.63
CA LYS A 53 -6.30 -6.45 5.33
C LYS A 53 -5.11 -7.41 5.39
N VAL A 54 -4.54 -7.73 4.24
CA VAL A 54 -3.36 -8.58 4.15
C VAL A 54 -2.09 -7.74 4.30
N MET A 55 -1.20 -8.16 5.20
CA MET A 55 0.06 -7.46 5.43
C MET A 55 1.14 -7.91 4.46
N GLN A 56 2.08 -7.01 4.21
CA GLN A 56 3.34 -7.32 3.56
C GLN A 56 4.39 -7.49 4.66
N ASP A 57 4.78 -8.74 4.92
CA ASP A 57 5.70 -9.11 5.99
C ASP A 57 7.09 -9.51 5.46
N PHE A 58 7.54 -8.87 4.39
CA PHE A 58 8.86 -9.05 3.79
C PHE A 58 9.45 -7.70 3.38
N MET A 59 10.78 -7.67 3.25
CA MET A 59 11.48 -6.49 2.75
C MET A 59 11.34 -6.39 1.24
N TYR A 60 11.15 -5.17 0.73
CA TYR A 60 11.17 -4.94 -0.71
C TYR A 60 12.52 -5.35 -1.31
N PRO A 61 12.56 -6.05 -2.47
CA PRO A 61 13.80 -6.48 -3.12
C PRO A 61 14.50 -5.31 -3.83
N ILE A 62 15.06 -4.39 -3.04
CA ILE A 62 15.87 -3.27 -3.51
C ILE A 62 17.33 -3.65 -3.37
N HIS A 63 18.03 -3.84 -4.49
CA HIS A 63 19.36 -4.44 -4.52
C HIS A 63 20.53 -3.45 -4.61
N THR A 64 20.24 -2.14 -4.60
CA THR A 64 21.26 -1.10 -4.73
C THR A 64 21.98 -0.89 -3.41
N LYS A 65 23.32 -0.84 -3.43
CA LYS A 65 24.11 -0.36 -2.31
C LYS A 65 24.15 1.17 -2.35
N ILE A 66 23.73 1.81 -1.27
CA ILE A 66 23.76 3.27 -1.11
C ILE A 66 24.86 3.63 -0.13
N GLU A 67 25.92 4.26 -0.60
CA GLU A 67 27.04 4.79 0.21
C GLU A 67 27.05 6.33 0.19
N ASN A 68 26.64 6.94 -0.92
CA ASN A 68 26.63 8.38 -1.14
C ASN A 68 25.27 8.82 -1.66
N ALA A 69 24.90 10.07 -1.46
CA ALA A 69 23.62 10.60 -1.91
C ALA A 69 23.39 10.49 -3.42
N SER A 70 24.45 10.49 -4.25
CA SER A 70 24.34 10.27 -5.69
C SER A 70 24.02 8.83 -6.10
N ASP A 71 24.14 7.85 -5.20
CA ASP A 71 23.83 6.46 -5.52
C ASP A 71 22.33 6.21 -5.68
N TRP A 72 21.50 7.12 -5.17
CA TRP A 72 20.03 7.06 -5.37
C TRP A 72 19.64 7.07 -6.85
N TYR A 73 20.41 7.66 -7.76
CA TYR A 73 20.18 7.56 -9.20
C TYR A 73 20.34 6.15 -9.78
N LYS A 74 20.89 5.21 -9.00
CA LYS A 74 21.19 3.84 -9.42
C LYS A 74 20.22 2.81 -8.83
N ILE A 75 19.15 3.24 -8.18
CA ILE A 75 18.19 2.34 -7.54
C ILE A 75 17.76 1.23 -8.51
N ARG A 76 17.80 -0.01 -8.00
CA ARG A 76 17.29 -1.22 -8.65
C ARG A 76 16.30 -1.87 -7.71
N PHE A 77 15.09 -2.04 -8.18
CA PHE A 77 14.01 -2.70 -7.47
C PHE A 77 13.34 -3.70 -8.42
N ASP A 78 13.15 -4.94 -7.94
CA ASP A 78 12.61 -5.99 -8.80
C ASP A 78 11.09 -5.89 -8.92
N GLY A 79 10.62 -6.08 -10.15
CA GLY A 79 9.21 -6.06 -10.51
C GLY A 79 8.43 -7.32 -10.09
N PRO A 80 7.25 -7.55 -10.71
CA PRO A 80 6.36 -8.67 -10.39
C PRO A 80 6.95 -10.06 -10.64
N ASP A 81 8.10 -10.15 -11.29
CA ASP A 81 8.81 -11.42 -11.49
C ASP A 81 9.68 -11.86 -10.30
N SER A 82 9.86 -10.99 -9.30
CA SER A 82 10.64 -11.29 -8.10
C SER A 82 10.04 -12.44 -7.29
N PRO A 83 10.88 -13.24 -6.59
CA PRO A 83 10.41 -14.30 -5.70
C PRO A 83 9.47 -13.78 -4.59
N GLU A 84 9.77 -12.59 -4.05
CA GLU A 84 8.99 -11.94 -3.00
C GLU A 84 7.59 -11.60 -3.49
N PHE A 85 7.47 -11.01 -4.69
CA PHE A 85 6.18 -10.74 -5.28
C PHE A 85 5.40 -12.03 -5.54
N LYS A 86 6.04 -13.04 -6.14
CA LYS A 86 5.38 -14.33 -6.45
C LYS A 86 4.87 -15.04 -5.19
N LYS A 87 5.66 -15.00 -4.10
CA LYS A 87 5.22 -15.53 -2.80
C LYS A 87 3.97 -14.79 -2.29
N GLN A 88 3.98 -13.46 -2.32
CA GLN A 88 2.83 -12.66 -1.86
C GLN A 88 1.61 -12.87 -2.76
N ALA A 89 1.79 -12.93 -4.06
CA ALA A 89 0.70 -13.19 -5.00
C ALA A 89 0.03 -14.56 -4.76
N GLU A 90 0.81 -15.58 -4.42
CA GLU A 90 0.27 -16.89 -4.06
C GLU A 90 -0.50 -16.86 -2.74
N ILE A 91 0.02 -16.14 -1.72
CA ILE A 91 -0.68 -15.90 -0.46
C ILE A 91 -2.03 -15.23 -0.72
N LEU A 92 -2.04 -14.17 -1.54
CA LEU A 92 -3.26 -13.42 -1.87
C LEU A 92 -4.30 -14.25 -2.59
N ARG A 93 -3.91 -15.07 -3.59
CA ARG A 93 -4.84 -15.98 -4.29
C ARG A 93 -5.54 -16.91 -3.31
N ARG A 94 -4.77 -17.56 -2.42
CA ARG A 94 -5.34 -18.49 -1.43
C ARG A 94 -6.19 -17.81 -0.38
N ILE A 95 -5.87 -16.58 0.00
CA ILE A 95 -6.71 -15.79 0.90
C ILE A 95 -8.02 -15.42 0.21
N LEU A 96 -7.98 -14.97 -1.06
CA LEU A 96 -9.18 -14.70 -1.86
C LEU A 96 -10.09 -15.92 -1.92
N ASP A 97 -9.53 -17.09 -2.23
CA ASP A 97 -10.27 -18.35 -2.26
C ASP A 97 -10.88 -18.68 -0.88
N GLY A 98 -10.13 -18.47 0.19
CA GLY A 98 -10.57 -18.78 1.55
C GLY A 98 -11.58 -17.81 2.14
N VAL A 99 -11.56 -16.55 1.72
CA VAL A 99 -12.56 -15.51 2.07
C VAL A 99 -13.81 -15.66 1.20
N ASN A 100 -13.66 -16.17 -0.02
CA ASN A 100 -14.76 -16.53 -0.94
C ASN A 100 -15.84 -15.44 -1.08
N GLY A 101 -15.43 -14.18 -1.18
CA GLY A 101 -16.36 -13.04 -1.34
C GLY A 101 -17.14 -12.64 -0.09
N GLU A 102 -16.88 -13.22 1.08
CA GLU A 102 -17.55 -12.87 2.33
C GLU A 102 -17.18 -11.48 2.85
N ALA A 103 -15.98 -10.99 2.51
CA ALA A 103 -15.47 -9.68 2.88
C ALA A 103 -14.60 -9.11 1.76
N LEU A 104 -14.37 -7.79 1.79
CA LEU A 104 -13.40 -7.16 0.88
C LEU A 104 -11.98 -7.55 1.30
N VAL A 105 -11.13 -7.83 0.31
CA VAL A 105 -9.72 -8.20 0.52
C VAL A 105 -8.82 -7.12 -0.06
N VAL A 106 -7.95 -6.55 0.78
CA VAL A 106 -7.01 -5.49 0.39
C VAL A 106 -5.57 -5.87 0.75
N GLN A 107 -4.63 -5.56 -0.15
CA GLN A 107 -3.20 -5.71 0.10
C GLN A 107 -2.62 -4.44 0.71
N THR A 108 -1.85 -4.57 1.78
CA THR A 108 -1.07 -3.45 2.32
C THR A 108 0.13 -3.15 1.44
N MET A 109 0.28 -1.89 1.04
CA MET A 109 1.49 -1.38 0.40
C MET A 109 1.96 -0.12 1.14
N PHE A 110 3.25 -0.04 1.39
CA PHE A 110 3.85 1.15 1.99
C PHE A 110 4.22 2.16 0.91
N GLY A 111 4.14 3.45 1.23
CA GLY A 111 4.59 4.51 0.32
C GLY A 111 6.05 4.31 -0.12
N PRO A 112 6.43 4.78 -1.34
CA PRO A 112 7.78 4.55 -1.89
C PRO A 112 8.90 5.10 -1.02
N PHE A 113 8.70 6.27 -0.40
CA PHE A 113 9.67 6.86 0.53
C PHE A 113 9.82 5.98 1.79
N LYS A 114 8.72 5.37 2.29
CA LYS A 114 8.80 4.41 3.40
C LYS A 114 9.47 3.10 2.98
N ALA A 115 9.26 2.63 1.77
CA ALA A 115 9.96 1.47 1.23
C ALA A 115 11.48 1.72 1.18
N ALA A 116 11.91 2.91 0.78
CA ALA A 116 13.31 3.33 0.83
C ALA A 116 13.85 3.34 2.27
N SER A 117 13.08 3.86 3.22
CA SER A 117 13.42 3.85 4.65
C SER A 117 13.61 2.43 5.20
N PHE A 118 12.74 1.49 4.83
CA PHE A 118 12.91 0.09 5.22
C PHE A 118 14.17 -0.55 4.64
N ALA A 119 14.51 -0.22 3.40
CA ALA A 119 15.69 -0.80 2.73
C ALA A 119 17.02 -0.24 3.24
N PHE A 120 17.07 1.06 3.57
CA PHE A 120 18.33 1.76 3.81
C PHE A 120 18.44 2.40 5.20
N GLY A 121 17.36 2.45 5.97
CA GLY A 121 17.27 3.10 7.26
C GLY A 121 16.87 4.57 7.18
N ASP A 122 16.13 5.03 8.17
CA ASP A 122 15.62 6.41 8.26
C ASP A 122 16.75 7.44 8.29
N ASP A 123 17.80 7.21 9.10
CA ASP A 123 18.89 8.18 9.30
C ASP A 123 19.64 8.45 7.99
N LEU A 124 19.98 7.40 7.24
CA LEU A 124 20.66 7.53 5.96
C LEU A 124 19.78 8.24 4.91
N LEU A 125 18.53 7.83 4.83
CA LEU A 125 17.56 8.43 3.90
C LEU A 125 17.38 9.93 4.18
N MET A 126 17.22 10.30 5.45
CA MET A 126 17.04 11.70 5.85
C MET A 126 18.33 12.53 5.67
N ALA A 127 19.51 11.96 5.92
CA ALA A 127 20.78 12.64 5.67
C ALA A 127 20.97 12.93 4.16
N HIS A 128 20.75 11.92 3.31
CA HIS A 128 20.88 12.06 1.86
C HIS A 128 19.78 12.95 1.25
N SER A 129 18.58 12.99 1.85
CA SER A 129 17.53 13.93 1.44
C SER A 129 17.92 15.39 1.64
N LYS A 130 18.75 15.68 2.64
CA LYS A 130 19.30 17.04 2.86
C LYS A 130 20.50 17.32 1.96
N GLU A 131 21.36 16.33 1.71
CA GLU A 131 22.58 16.47 0.92
C GLU A 131 22.27 16.60 -0.58
N ASN A 132 21.41 15.72 -1.11
CA ASN A 132 21.05 15.70 -2.52
C ASN A 132 19.56 15.29 -2.68
N PRO A 133 18.62 16.19 -2.39
CA PRO A 133 17.19 15.89 -2.43
C PRO A 133 16.71 15.41 -3.80
N LYS A 134 17.32 15.92 -4.88
CA LYS A 134 16.96 15.49 -6.24
C LYS A 134 17.31 14.02 -6.49
N ALA A 135 18.50 13.57 -6.08
CA ALA A 135 18.90 12.19 -6.26
C ALA A 135 17.97 11.23 -5.48
N VAL A 136 17.64 11.60 -4.23
CA VAL A 136 16.68 10.83 -3.41
C VAL A 136 15.30 10.81 -4.08
N ALA A 137 14.77 11.94 -4.53
CA ALA A 137 13.48 12.01 -5.22
C ALA A 137 13.46 11.11 -6.48
N ASP A 138 14.51 11.15 -7.30
CA ASP A 138 14.63 10.32 -8.50
C ASP A 138 14.71 8.81 -8.15
N GLY A 139 15.45 8.44 -7.11
CA GLY A 139 15.52 7.05 -6.61
C GLY A 139 14.20 6.55 -6.06
N VAL A 140 13.51 7.37 -5.26
CA VAL A 140 12.19 7.06 -4.72
C VAL A 140 11.14 6.96 -5.83
N LYS A 141 11.25 7.78 -6.87
CA LYS A 141 10.41 7.67 -8.08
C LYS A 141 10.59 6.30 -8.76
N THR A 142 11.82 5.81 -8.90
CA THR A 142 12.07 4.47 -9.44
C THR A 142 11.41 3.38 -8.59
N ILE A 143 11.41 3.53 -7.25
CA ILE A 143 10.68 2.61 -6.37
C ILE A 143 9.18 2.71 -6.64
N ALA A 144 8.63 3.91 -6.82
CA ALA A 144 7.21 4.11 -7.11
C ALA A 144 6.79 3.45 -8.44
N GLU A 145 7.61 3.55 -9.48
CA GLU A 145 7.36 2.92 -10.79
C GLU A 145 7.16 1.40 -10.65
N VAL A 146 8.04 0.73 -9.92
CA VAL A 146 7.91 -0.72 -9.67
C VAL A 146 6.72 -1.03 -8.76
N GLN A 147 6.46 -0.20 -7.75
CA GLN A 147 5.27 -0.36 -6.90
C GLN A 147 3.96 -0.19 -7.68
N GLN A 148 3.93 0.65 -8.73
CA GLN A 148 2.78 0.71 -9.64
C GLN A 148 2.56 -0.62 -10.38
N GLU A 149 3.63 -1.26 -10.85
CA GLU A 149 3.56 -2.59 -11.48
C GLU A 149 3.02 -3.63 -10.48
N TRP A 150 3.53 -3.62 -9.24
CA TRP A 150 3.05 -4.52 -8.18
C TRP A 150 1.57 -4.27 -7.84
N ALA A 151 1.16 -3.00 -7.69
CA ALA A 151 -0.22 -2.65 -7.41
C ALA A 151 -1.16 -3.15 -8.52
N ASN A 152 -0.79 -2.92 -9.80
CA ASN A 152 -1.55 -3.43 -10.93
C ASN A 152 -1.68 -4.95 -10.90
N ALA A 153 -0.57 -5.65 -10.70
CA ALA A 153 -0.54 -7.10 -10.69
C ALA A 153 -1.35 -7.69 -9.51
N TYR A 154 -1.34 -7.05 -8.32
CA TYR A 154 -2.20 -7.44 -7.20
C TYR A 154 -3.69 -7.24 -7.51
N LEU A 155 -4.06 -6.12 -8.11
CA LEU A 155 -5.45 -5.87 -8.51
C LEU A 155 -5.92 -6.84 -9.60
N ASP A 156 -5.02 -7.29 -10.50
CA ASP A 156 -5.31 -8.31 -11.52
C ASP A 156 -5.58 -9.70 -10.92
N LEU A 157 -5.14 -9.97 -9.68
CA LEU A 157 -5.51 -11.19 -8.95
C LEU A 157 -6.98 -11.21 -8.50
N GLY A 158 -7.67 -10.06 -8.55
CA GLY A 158 -9.04 -9.93 -8.10
C GLY A 158 -9.19 -9.30 -6.71
N LEU A 159 -8.14 -8.65 -6.18
CA LEU A 159 -8.27 -7.89 -4.94
C LEU A 159 -9.24 -6.72 -5.09
N ASP A 160 -9.94 -6.41 -4.01
CA ASP A 160 -10.87 -5.29 -3.94
C ASP A 160 -10.17 -3.93 -3.83
N GLY A 161 -8.89 -3.91 -3.50
CA GLY A 161 -8.12 -2.68 -3.42
C GLY A 161 -6.74 -2.82 -2.80
N ILE A 162 -6.11 -1.66 -2.64
CA ILE A 162 -4.83 -1.50 -1.95
C ILE A 162 -5.06 -0.69 -0.67
N TYR A 163 -4.58 -1.20 0.45
CA TYR A 163 -4.44 -0.43 1.67
C TYR A 163 -3.09 0.29 1.63
N PHE A 164 -3.10 1.54 1.19
CA PHE A 164 -1.87 2.33 1.08
C PHE A 164 -1.51 2.92 2.44
N SER A 165 -0.36 2.53 2.97
CA SER A 165 0.18 3.06 4.22
C SER A 165 1.12 4.22 3.92
N ALA A 166 0.56 5.43 3.74
CA ALA A 166 1.33 6.66 3.66
C ALA A 166 1.96 6.95 5.01
N GLN A 167 3.25 7.16 5.03
CA GLN A 167 4.02 7.52 6.22
C GLN A 167 4.87 8.76 5.92
N PHE A 168 5.62 9.24 6.91
CA PHE A 168 6.41 10.46 6.82
C PHE A 168 5.61 11.77 6.76
N GLY A 169 4.29 11.73 6.99
CA GLY A 169 3.43 12.91 7.07
C GLY A 169 3.36 13.55 8.46
N GLU A 170 4.27 13.21 9.36
CA GLU A 170 4.30 13.75 10.73
C GLU A 170 4.62 15.25 10.72
N VAL A 171 3.87 16.02 11.48
CA VAL A 171 4.07 17.49 11.59
C VAL A 171 5.50 17.80 12.02
N GLY A 172 6.18 18.65 11.25
CA GLY A 172 7.54 19.11 11.53
C GLY A 172 8.65 18.17 11.05
N ARG A 173 8.33 17.04 10.40
CA ARG A 173 9.34 16.16 9.80
C ARG A 173 9.92 16.73 8.49
N PHE A 174 9.05 17.30 7.68
CA PHE A 174 9.39 18.00 6.44
C PHE A 174 8.74 19.37 6.41
N THR A 175 9.32 20.30 5.66
CA THR A 175 8.61 21.48 5.20
C THR A 175 7.62 21.07 4.09
N ASP A 176 6.69 21.97 3.73
CA ASP A 176 5.74 21.70 2.64
C ASP A 176 6.49 21.51 1.30
N GLU A 177 7.58 22.25 1.07
CA GLU A 177 8.41 22.13 -0.12
C GLU A 177 9.18 20.82 -0.17
N GLU A 178 9.76 20.38 0.96
CA GLU A 178 10.43 19.08 1.07
C GLU A 178 9.45 17.93 0.84
N TRP A 179 8.27 18.00 1.44
CA TRP A 179 7.19 17.02 1.25
C TRP A 179 6.77 16.92 -0.21
N ALA A 180 6.50 18.08 -0.85
CA ALA A 180 6.10 18.16 -2.25
C ALA A 180 7.17 17.65 -3.23
N MET A 181 8.44 17.64 -2.83
CA MET A 181 9.55 17.13 -3.65
C MET A 181 9.82 15.66 -3.40
N LEU A 182 9.86 15.21 -2.14
CA LEU A 182 10.44 13.92 -1.74
C LEU A 182 9.39 12.81 -1.60
N VAL A 183 8.19 13.13 -1.10
CA VAL A 183 7.20 12.13 -0.68
C VAL A 183 5.96 12.14 -1.57
N GLU A 184 5.27 13.27 -1.66
CA GLU A 184 3.97 13.36 -2.33
C GLU A 184 3.96 12.86 -3.78
N PRO A 185 4.93 13.18 -4.66
CA PRO A 185 4.88 12.76 -6.06
C PRO A 185 4.90 11.24 -6.21
N SER A 186 5.75 10.57 -5.43
CA SER A 186 5.89 9.11 -5.47
C SER A 186 4.67 8.39 -4.86
N ASP A 187 4.11 8.92 -3.78
CA ASP A 187 2.87 8.39 -3.19
C ASP A 187 1.70 8.50 -4.17
N ARG A 188 1.55 9.66 -4.84
CA ARG A 188 0.51 9.85 -5.87
C ARG A 188 0.64 8.88 -7.02
N MET A 189 1.85 8.59 -7.49
CA MET A 189 2.05 7.61 -8.56
C MET A 189 1.42 6.26 -8.23
N VAL A 190 1.62 5.76 -7.01
CA VAL A 190 1.05 4.46 -6.57
C VAL A 190 -0.46 4.56 -6.37
N LEU A 191 -0.94 5.65 -5.77
CA LEU A 191 -2.38 5.89 -5.54
C LEU A 191 -3.19 6.01 -6.83
N ASP A 192 -2.61 6.62 -7.87
CA ASP A 192 -3.28 6.80 -9.16
C ASP A 192 -3.60 5.47 -9.86
N VAL A 193 -2.83 4.42 -9.62
CA VAL A 193 -3.13 3.06 -10.13
C VAL A 193 -4.51 2.59 -9.68
N ALA A 194 -4.80 2.72 -8.40
CA ALA A 194 -6.09 2.31 -7.84
C ALA A 194 -7.24 3.21 -8.35
N THR A 195 -6.98 4.53 -8.49
CA THR A 195 -7.98 5.51 -8.91
C THR A 195 -8.38 5.34 -10.38
N VAL A 196 -7.43 5.10 -11.28
CA VAL A 196 -7.70 4.93 -12.73
C VAL A 196 -8.53 3.67 -12.99
N ARG A 197 -8.34 2.60 -12.21
CA ARG A 197 -9.14 1.38 -12.35
C ARG A 197 -10.56 1.49 -11.80
N THR A 198 -10.81 2.43 -10.89
CA THR A 198 -12.15 2.75 -10.38
C THR A 198 -12.95 3.70 -11.27
N SER A 199 -12.26 4.47 -12.14
CA SER A 199 -12.89 5.49 -12.99
C SER A 199 -13.62 4.93 -14.23
N THR A 200 -13.66 3.62 -14.43
CA THR A 200 -14.58 3.01 -15.42
C THR A 200 -16.04 3.04 -14.91
N THR A 201 -16.25 3.42 -13.65
CA THR A 201 -17.56 3.74 -13.06
C THR A 201 -17.43 5.04 -12.26
N SER A 202 -17.97 6.09 -12.81
CA SER A 202 -18.09 7.47 -12.33
C SER A 202 -18.09 7.66 -10.80
N PHE A 203 -16.95 7.98 -10.20
CA PHE A 203 -16.88 8.72 -8.94
C PHE A 203 -15.59 9.55 -8.87
N THR A 204 -15.47 10.57 -9.68
CA THR A 204 -14.57 11.68 -9.41
C THR A 204 -15.27 12.66 -8.47
N SER A 205 -15.40 12.33 -7.20
CA SER A 205 -15.82 13.36 -6.26
C SER A 205 -14.64 14.29 -5.99
N ALA A 206 -14.90 15.60 -6.08
CA ALA A 206 -13.97 16.65 -5.69
C ALA A 206 -13.48 16.48 -4.22
N ALA A 207 -14.15 15.68 -3.42
CA ALA A 207 -13.80 15.28 -2.08
C ALA A 207 -12.49 14.47 -2.01
N SER A 208 -12.22 13.56 -2.97
CA SER A 208 -10.99 12.76 -2.98
C SER A 208 -9.74 13.63 -3.14
N ARG A 209 -9.80 14.68 -3.96
CA ARG A 209 -8.65 15.61 -4.15
C ARG A 209 -8.42 16.52 -2.93
N SER A 210 -9.47 16.90 -2.22
CA SER A 210 -9.37 17.74 -1.02
C SER A 210 -8.96 16.94 0.22
N MET A 211 -9.30 15.65 0.31
CA MET A 211 -8.87 14.79 1.42
C MET A 211 -7.39 14.43 1.32
N ILE A 212 -6.85 14.20 0.12
CA ILE A 212 -5.43 13.90 -0.08
C ILE A 212 -4.54 15.07 0.33
N SER A 213 -4.99 16.32 0.14
CA SER A 213 -4.21 17.52 0.51
C SER A 213 -4.31 17.93 1.98
N LYS A 214 -5.21 17.37 2.77
CA LYS A 214 -5.46 17.82 4.17
C LYS A 214 -5.42 16.73 5.23
N SER A 215 -5.23 15.44 4.88
CA SER A 215 -5.34 14.33 5.83
C SER A 215 -4.35 13.19 5.59
N ILE A 216 -3.09 13.50 5.29
CA ILE A 216 -2.02 12.49 5.23
C ILE A 216 -1.37 12.31 6.63
N SER A 217 -2.15 12.20 7.68
CA SER A 217 -1.64 11.84 9.01
C SER A 217 -2.09 10.46 9.50
N SER A 218 -2.78 9.70 8.67
CA SER A 218 -3.19 8.32 9.02
C SER A 218 -3.41 7.48 7.76
N ALA A 219 -3.13 6.20 7.85
CA ALA A 219 -3.26 5.22 6.78
C ALA A 219 -4.53 5.40 5.95
N SER A 220 -4.38 5.60 4.65
CA SER A 220 -5.50 5.75 3.71
C SER A 220 -5.72 4.42 2.99
N ALA A 221 -6.93 3.87 3.06
CA ALA A 221 -7.35 2.73 2.26
C ALA A 221 -7.99 3.21 0.97
N ILE A 222 -7.57 2.68 -0.17
CA ILE A 222 -8.27 2.84 -1.45
C ILE A 222 -8.86 1.48 -1.80
N ILE A 223 -10.18 1.40 -1.74
CA ILE A 223 -10.95 0.21 -2.07
C ILE A 223 -11.59 0.42 -3.43
N ARG A 224 -11.46 -0.60 -4.30
CA ARG A 224 -12.11 -0.62 -5.60
C ARG A 224 -13.62 -0.70 -5.43
N GLU A 225 -14.37 0.14 -6.13
CA GLU A 225 -15.80 -0.02 -6.22
C GLU A 225 -16.12 -1.19 -7.16
N ILE A 226 -16.74 -2.23 -6.61
CA ILE A 226 -17.20 -3.39 -7.38
C ILE A 226 -18.66 -3.10 -7.76
N SER A 227 -18.91 -2.97 -9.05
CA SER A 227 -20.25 -2.89 -9.64
C SER A 227 -21.01 -4.22 -9.55
#